data_c57360efa3e922c70fadc910b1dfbfb2
#
_entry.id   c57360efa3e922c70fadc910b1dfbfb2
#
_cell.length_a   1.000
_cell.length_b   1.000
_cell.length_c   1.000
_cell.angle_alpha   90.00
_cell.angle_beta   90.00
_cell.angle_gamma   90.00
#
_symmetry.space_group_name_H-M   'P 1'
#
loop_
_entity.id
_entity.type
_entity.pdbx_description
1 polymer ?
#
loop_
_entity_poly.entity_id
_entity_poly.type
_entity_poly.pdbx_seq_one_letter_code
_entity_poly.pdbx_strand_id
1 'polypeptide(L)'
;MLETPGVPTILRAGPYRFFFYSNEGTEAPHVHVEREDRVAKIWLRPVRVCRSGGLPPHELRRIKTIVWVNREDLLREWKAFFDVPF
;
A
#
# COMPACT_ATOMS: atom_id res chain seq x y z
N MET A 1 -13.92 -4.86 13.61
CA MET A 1 -13.05 -3.81 14.03
C MET A 1 -13.17 -2.59 13.12
N LEU A 2 -13.12 -1.43 13.70
CA LEU A 2 -13.27 -0.18 12.96
C LEU A 2 -11.93 0.28 12.43
N GLU A 3 -11.93 0.79 11.21
CA GLU A 3 -10.74 1.39 10.63
C GLU A 3 -10.62 2.82 11.13
N THR A 4 -9.37 3.30 11.23
CA THR A 4 -9.10 4.67 11.61
C THR A 4 -9.68 5.59 10.54
N PRO A 5 -10.45 6.63 10.95
CA PRO A 5 -10.94 7.61 9.98
C PRO A 5 -9.78 8.23 9.19
N GLY A 6 -9.95 8.38 7.88
CA GLY A 6 -8.92 8.90 7.00
C GLY A 6 -7.88 7.87 6.55
N VAL A 7 -8.05 6.59 6.96
CA VAL A 7 -7.15 5.50 6.56
C VAL A 7 -8.01 4.36 6.03
N PRO A 8 -8.67 4.56 4.88
CA PRO A 8 -9.53 3.52 4.32
C PRO A 8 -8.73 2.36 3.77
N THR A 9 -9.30 1.18 3.87
CA THR A 9 -8.71 0.00 3.22
C THR A 9 -8.97 0.11 1.73
N ILE A 10 -7.90 0.00 0.94
CA ILE A 10 -7.98 0.06 -0.52
C ILE A 10 -8.12 -1.32 -1.12
N LEU A 11 -7.46 -2.31 -0.52
CA LEU A 11 -7.44 -3.67 -1.03
C LEU A 11 -7.18 -4.63 0.12
N ARG A 12 -7.86 -5.77 0.11
CA ARG A 12 -7.54 -6.89 1.00
C ARG A 12 -7.16 -8.08 0.15
N ALA A 13 -6.05 -8.73 0.48
CA ALA A 13 -5.59 -9.91 -0.24
C ALA A 13 -4.91 -10.84 0.75
N GLY A 14 -5.47 -12.04 0.95
CA GLY A 14 -4.97 -12.97 1.94
C GLY A 14 -4.95 -12.33 3.31
N PRO A 15 -3.82 -12.42 4.04
CA PRO A 15 -3.72 -11.83 5.38
C PRO A 15 -3.36 -10.35 5.35
N TYR A 16 -3.31 -9.72 4.17
CA TYR A 16 -2.79 -8.36 4.02
C TYR A 16 -3.89 -7.35 3.79
N ARG A 17 -3.74 -6.18 4.44
CA ARG A 17 -4.58 -5.02 4.23
C ARG A 17 -3.74 -3.92 3.62
N PHE A 18 -4.19 -3.36 2.50
CA PHE A 18 -3.48 -2.31 1.77
C PHE A 18 -4.22 -0.99 1.96
N PHE A 19 -3.48 0.08 2.26
CA PHE A 19 -4.11 1.37 2.55
C PHE A 19 -3.15 2.52 2.30
N PHE A 20 -3.70 3.74 2.25
CA PHE A 20 -2.93 4.98 2.16
C PHE A 20 -3.14 5.77 3.45
N TYR A 21 -2.09 6.42 3.94
CA TYR A 21 -2.25 7.43 4.98
C TYR A 21 -2.65 8.76 4.32
N SER A 22 -3.56 9.50 4.94
CA SER A 22 -4.17 10.67 4.33
C SER A 22 -3.23 11.86 4.16
N ASN A 23 -2.09 11.87 4.85
CA ASN A 23 -1.17 13.01 4.83
C ASN A 23 0.05 12.80 3.95
N GLU A 24 0.03 11.85 3.03
CA GLU A 24 1.22 11.49 2.25
C GLU A 24 1.09 11.79 0.76
N GLY A 25 0.15 12.65 0.38
CA GLY A 25 -0.10 12.94 -1.04
C GLY A 25 1.02 13.69 -1.75
N THR A 26 1.99 14.25 -1.02
CA THR A 26 3.14 14.94 -1.62
C THR A 26 4.29 14.00 -1.94
N GLU A 27 4.23 12.76 -1.49
CA GLU A 27 5.24 11.77 -1.82
C GLU A 27 4.91 11.08 -3.14
N ALA A 28 5.90 10.36 -3.69
CA ALA A 28 5.63 9.49 -4.82
C ALA A 28 4.58 8.44 -4.45
N PRO A 29 3.82 7.93 -5.43
CA PRO A 29 2.79 6.94 -5.13
C PRO A 29 3.32 5.72 -4.42
N HIS A 30 2.65 5.33 -3.35
CA HIS A 30 3.02 4.16 -2.55
C HIS A 30 1.80 3.63 -1.83
N VAL A 31 1.94 2.43 -1.28
CA VAL A 31 0.88 1.80 -0.49
C VAL A 31 1.50 1.23 0.78
N HIS A 32 0.75 1.28 1.86
CA HIS A 32 1.10 0.61 3.11
C HIS A 32 0.40 -0.73 3.15
N VAL A 33 1.10 -1.74 3.66
CA VAL A 33 0.60 -3.10 3.72
C VAL A 33 0.72 -3.60 5.15
N GLU A 34 -0.41 -3.91 5.74
CA GLU A 34 -0.47 -4.34 7.13
C GLU A 34 -0.75 -5.82 7.22
N ARG A 35 0.00 -6.50 8.07
CA ARG A 35 -0.31 -7.83 8.55
C ARG A 35 -0.08 -7.85 10.04
N GLU A 36 -1.14 -8.11 10.82
CA GLU A 36 -1.09 -8.05 12.27
C GLU A 36 -0.63 -6.65 12.70
N ASP A 37 0.47 -6.53 13.44
CA ASP A 37 0.99 -5.25 13.90
C ASP A 37 2.17 -4.73 13.06
N ARG A 38 2.44 -5.35 11.91
CA ARG A 38 3.55 -4.99 11.04
C ARG A 38 3.04 -4.27 9.82
N VAL A 39 3.71 -3.17 9.47
CA VAL A 39 3.30 -2.33 8.34
C VAL A 39 4.50 -2.07 7.45
N ALA A 40 4.44 -2.54 6.21
CA ALA A 40 5.44 -2.27 5.19
C ALA A 40 5.01 -1.10 4.33
N LYS A 41 5.97 -0.49 3.64
CA LYS A 41 5.71 0.58 2.66
C LYS A 41 6.27 0.15 1.32
N ILE A 42 5.44 0.18 0.29
CA ILE A 42 5.80 -0.30 -1.05
C ILE A 42 5.57 0.83 -2.05
N TRP A 43 6.61 1.21 -2.79
CA TRP A 43 6.45 2.16 -3.89
C TRP A 43 5.66 1.51 -5.01
N LEU A 44 4.84 2.29 -5.69
CA LEU A 44 4.00 1.78 -6.78
C LEU A 44 4.61 1.94 -8.15
N ARG A 45 5.59 2.85 -8.30
CA ARG A 45 6.12 3.19 -9.61
C ARG A 45 7.60 3.57 -9.51
N PRO A 46 8.51 2.61 -9.71
CA PRO A 46 8.27 1.17 -9.90
C PRO A 46 7.89 0.48 -8.59
N VAL A 47 7.34 -0.73 -8.70
CA VAL A 47 6.98 -1.51 -7.51
C VAL A 47 8.26 -1.94 -6.81
N ARG A 48 8.43 -1.44 -5.59
CA ARG A 48 9.67 -1.67 -4.84
C ARG A 48 9.41 -1.46 -3.35
N VAL A 49 10.04 -2.30 -2.52
CA VAL A 49 9.91 -2.16 -1.07
C VAL A 49 10.66 -0.92 -0.60
N CYS A 50 9.95 -0.03 0.08
CA CYS A 50 10.55 1.13 0.73
C CYS A 50 10.98 0.77 2.15
N ARG A 51 10.09 0.15 2.91
CA ARG A 51 10.37 -0.33 4.26
C ARG A 51 9.69 -1.67 4.48
N SER A 52 10.41 -2.60 5.12
CA SER A 52 9.88 -3.93 5.36
C SER A 52 8.86 -4.00 6.51
N GLY A 53 8.96 -3.07 7.46
CA GLY A 53 8.07 -3.08 8.62
C GLY A 53 8.21 -4.31 9.50
N GLY A 54 9.33 -5.02 9.38
CA GLY A 54 9.54 -6.25 10.13
C GLY A 54 9.01 -7.50 9.46
N LEU A 55 8.44 -7.36 8.25
CA LEU A 55 7.98 -8.53 7.51
C LEU A 55 9.16 -9.27 6.89
N PRO A 56 9.17 -10.61 6.93
CA PRO A 56 10.30 -11.37 6.39
C PRO A 56 10.33 -11.35 4.85
N PRO A 57 11.48 -11.67 4.26
CA PRO A 57 11.63 -11.59 2.79
C PRO A 57 10.60 -12.40 2.01
N HIS A 58 10.20 -13.58 2.48
CA HIS A 58 9.23 -14.38 1.73
C HIS A 58 7.85 -13.73 1.70
N GLU A 59 7.48 -12.99 2.76
CA GLU A 59 6.22 -12.25 2.75
C GLU A 59 6.33 -11.01 1.87
N LEU A 60 7.48 -10.33 1.91
CA LEU A 60 7.68 -9.15 1.04
C LEU A 60 7.62 -9.54 -0.43
N ARG A 61 8.13 -10.71 -0.80
CA ARG A 61 8.01 -11.18 -2.18
C ARG A 61 6.55 -11.41 -2.56
N ARG A 62 5.78 -12.02 -1.67
CA ARG A 62 4.35 -12.23 -1.90
C ARG A 62 3.61 -10.91 -2.03
N ILE A 63 3.90 -9.95 -1.14
CA ILE A 63 3.29 -8.64 -1.17
C ILE A 63 3.64 -7.92 -2.47
N LYS A 64 4.89 -7.97 -2.90
CA LYS A 64 5.30 -7.32 -4.16
C LYS A 64 4.53 -7.87 -5.35
N THR A 65 4.29 -9.19 -5.38
CA THR A 65 3.51 -9.79 -6.45
C THR A 65 2.08 -9.28 -6.45
N ILE A 66 1.47 -9.18 -5.27
CA ILE A 66 0.11 -8.66 -5.15
C ILE A 66 0.05 -7.21 -5.63
N VAL A 67 1.00 -6.39 -5.19
CA VAL A 67 1.07 -4.99 -5.60
C VAL A 67 1.28 -4.88 -7.10
N TRP A 68 2.17 -5.69 -7.65
CA TRP A 68 2.45 -5.67 -9.09
C TRP A 68 1.20 -6.00 -9.91
N VAL A 69 0.48 -7.04 -9.52
CA VAL A 69 -0.73 -7.46 -10.22
C VAL A 69 -1.81 -6.36 -10.17
N ASN A 70 -1.87 -5.63 -9.06
CA ASN A 70 -2.90 -4.62 -8.83
C ASN A 70 -2.39 -3.20 -9.02
N ARG A 71 -1.21 -3.00 -9.59
CA ARG A 71 -0.54 -1.70 -9.58
C ARG A 71 -1.33 -0.59 -10.28
N GLU A 72 -2.02 -0.91 -11.37
CA GLU A 72 -2.77 0.12 -12.09
C GLU A 72 -4.00 0.56 -11.30
N ASP A 73 -4.66 -0.40 -10.65
CA ASP A 73 -5.79 -0.07 -9.79
C ASP A 73 -5.31 0.74 -8.58
N LEU A 74 -4.18 0.36 -7.98
CA LEU A 74 -3.64 1.07 -6.84
C LEU A 74 -3.21 2.48 -7.21
N LEU A 75 -2.61 2.67 -8.38
CA LEU A 75 -2.26 4.01 -8.87
C LEU A 75 -3.50 4.86 -9.10
N ARG A 76 -4.54 4.27 -9.65
CA ARG A 76 -5.80 4.95 -9.88
C ARG A 76 -6.43 5.39 -8.56
N GLU A 77 -6.40 4.50 -7.56
CA GLU A 77 -6.91 4.81 -6.23
C GLU A 77 -6.08 5.90 -5.55
N TRP A 78 -4.76 5.85 -5.71
CA TRP A 78 -3.86 6.89 -5.20
C TRP A 78 -4.23 8.25 -5.78
N LYS A 79 -4.38 8.30 -7.11
CA LYS A 79 -4.71 9.54 -7.81
C LYS A 79 -6.05 10.09 -7.33
N ALA A 80 -7.04 9.24 -7.18
CA ALA A 80 -8.36 9.65 -6.72
C ALA A 80 -8.33 10.11 -5.26
N PHE A 81 -7.60 9.38 -4.40
CA PHE A 81 -7.56 9.66 -2.97
C PHE A 81 -6.88 11.00 -2.68
N PHE A 82 -5.81 11.30 -3.39
CA PHE A 82 -5.03 12.52 -3.18
C PHE A 82 -5.35 13.62 -4.19
N ASP A 83 -6.21 13.34 -5.18
CA ASP A 83 -6.60 14.28 -6.21
C ASP A 83 -5.39 14.90 -6.89
N VAL A 84 -4.45 14.08 -7.31
CA VAL A 84 -3.22 14.52 -7.97
C VAL A 84 -3.20 14.06 -9.41
N PRO A 85 -2.72 14.91 -10.34
CA PRO A 85 -2.57 14.48 -11.73
C PRO A 85 -1.24 13.74 -11.93
N PHE A 86 -1.24 12.80 -12.81
CA PHE A 86 0.01 12.19 -13.30
C PHE A 86 -0.04 11.96 -14.78
#